data_a784b1918e975622e8a626911db7f716
#
_entry.id   a784b1918e975622e8a626911db7f716
#
_cell.length_a   1.000
_cell.length_b   1.000
_cell.length_c   1.000
_cell.angle_alpha   90.00
_cell.angle_beta   90.00
_cell.angle_gamma   90.00
#
_symmetry.space_group_name_H-M   'P 1'
#
loop_
_entity.id
_entity.type
_entity.pdbx_description
1 polymer ?
#
loop_
_entity_poly.entity_id
_entity_poly.type
_entity_poly.pdbx_seq_one_letter_code
_entity_poly.pdbx_strand_id
1 'polypeptide(L)'
;MDEFQLNPPLPLPAGQTEADITALFGSVELEGAPKQELENYWRQDWKRFVYTYGIISGLSGTCLELGANPYFTTILLKYFTDLKLTCANYFGPQFASRSTQNVSAIDPATGKRETHVVEFHHFNIEEAEFPFPSTSFDAVLFCEVLEHLQSDPVKVVREIKRILKPSGHLILTTPNVSRLENVCRMVAGENIYDPYSGYGSYGRHNREYNKHELAQLLQYCGFDIEQLFSADVHKNYSSMFFSIEQVAGLIRFRANDLGQYLFSRSRNTRPSGTKRPAWLYRSYPASELES
;
A
#
# COMPACT_ATOMS: atom_id res chain seq x y z
N MET A 1 -19.39 -21.39 2.18
CA MET A 1 -19.98 -20.13 1.72
C MET A 1 -19.17 -19.72 0.51
N ASP A 2 -19.81 -19.56 -0.64
CA ASP A 2 -19.14 -19.03 -1.81
C ASP A 2 -18.61 -17.66 -1.45
N GLU A 3 -17.34 -17.39 -1.74
CA GLU A 3 -16.75 -16.08 -1.50
C GLU A 3 -17.56 -15.05 -2.29
N PHE A 4 -18.09 -14.05 -1.61
CA PHE A 4 -18.85 -12.98 -2.27
C PHE A 4 -17.95 -12.15 -3.17
N GLN A 5 -16.76 -11.81 -2.70
CA GLN A 5 -15.74 -11.09 -3.44
C GLN A 5 -15.00 -12.04 -4.36
N LEU A 6 -14.96 -11.72 -5.65
CA LEU A 6 -14.15 -12.46 -6.62
C LEU A 6 -12.69 -11.97 -6.53
N ASN A 7 -11.90 -12.63 -5.69
CA ASN A 7 -10.48 -12.34 -5.59
C ASN A 7 -9.72 -12.87 -6.81
N PRO A 8 -8.74 -12.12 -7.34
CA PRO A 8 -7.78 -12.68 -8.26
C PRO A 8 -7.02 -13.86 -7.59
N PRO A 9 -6.55 -14.85 -8.36
CA PRO A 9 -5.67 -15.87 -7.83
C PRO A 9 -4.47 -15.25 -7.11
N LEU A 10 -4.07 -15.83 -5.98
CA LEU A 10 -2.94 -15.32 -5.20
C LEU A 10 -1.63 -15.51 -5.99
N PRO A 11 -0.89 -14.44 -6.31
CA PRO A 11 0.28 -14.51 -7.19
C PRO A 11 1.54 -14.92 -6.40
N LEU A 12 1.59 -16.16 -5.96
CA LEU A 12 2.73 -16.70 -5.22
C LEU A 12 4.03 -16.67 -6.05
N PRO A 13 5.20 -16.47 -5.43
CA PRO A 13 6.48 -16.64 -6.10
C PRO A 13 6.61 -18.06 -6.68
N ALA A 14 7.31 -18.18 -7.80
CA ALA A 14 7.45 -19.44 -8.51
C ALA A 14 8.00 -20.56 -7.60
N GLY A 15 7.31 -21.69 -7.58
CA GLY A 15 7.68 -22.84 -6.76
C GLY A 15 7.36 -22.74 -5.27
N GLN A 16 6.70 -21.65 -4.83
CA GLN A 16 6.32 -21.46 -3.45
C GLN A 16 4.84 -21.77 -3.23
N THR A 17 4.52 -22.28 -2.05
CA THR A 17 3.15 -22.49 -1.54
C THR A 17 2.77 -21.39 -0.55
N GLU A 18 1.49 -21.30 -0.20
CA GLU A 18 1.03 -20.40 0.89
C GLU A 18 1.73 -20.75 2.22
N ALA A 19 1.98 -22.06 2.48
CA ALA A 19 2.68 -22.49 3.68
C ALA A 19 4.14 -21.99 3.71
N ASP A 20 4.84 -21.98 2.57
CA ASP A 20 6.22 -21.49 2.48
C ASP A 20 6.27 -19.98 2.74
N ILE A 21 5.35 -19.22 2.16
CA ILE A 21 5.29 -17.77 2.34
C ILE A 21 4.90 -17.39 3.78
N THR A 22 3.96 -18.09 4.38
CA THR A 22 3.58 -17.84 5.79
C THR A 22 4.70 -18.27 6.75
N ALA A 23 5.46 -19.30 6.43
CA ALA A 23 6.65 -19.69 7.20
C ALA A 23 7.77 -18.62 7.08
N LEU A 24 7.97 -18.06 5.88
CA LEU A 24 8.90 -16.95 5.69
C LEU A 24 8.51 -15.76 6.56
N PHE A 25 7.26 -15.29 6.49
CA PHE A 25 6.80 -14.16 7.30
C PHE A 25 6.86 -14.44 8.81
N GLY A 26 6.51 -15.65 9.23
CA GLY A 26 6.63 -16.09 10.64
C GLY A 26 8.07 -16.14 11.15
N SER A 27 9.06 -16.16 10.24
CA SER A 27 10.48 -16.16 10.58
C SER A 27 11.07 -14.75 10.70
N VAL A 28 10.34 -13.71 10.25
CA VAL A 28 10.83 -12.31 10.26
C VAL A 28 10.94 -11.80 11.70
N GLU A 29 12.10 -11.27 12.02
CA GLU A 29 12.38 -10.56 13.26
C GLU A 29 12.94 -9.17 12.93
N LEU A 30 12.44 -8.16 13.59
CA LEU A 30 12.85 -6.77 13.42
C LEU A 30 13.44 -6.26 14.74
N GLU A 31 14.62 -5.68 14.68
CA GLU A 31 15.26 -5.06 15.84
C GLU A 31 14.38 -3.97 16.45
N GLY A 32 14.12 -4.09 17.75
CA GLY A 32 13.32 -3.14 18.51
C GLY A 32 11.80 -3.30 18.39
N ALA A 33 11.31 -4.20 17.53
CA ALA A 33 9.88 -4.45 17.39
C ALA A 33 9.40 -5.62 18.28
N PRO A 34 8.27 -5.49 18.99
CA PRO A 34 7.69 -6.59 19.76
C PRO A 34 7.28 -7.75 18.83
N LYS A 35 7.74 -8.96 19.15
CA LYS A 35 7.46 -10.15 18.35
C LYS A 35 5.97 -10.38 18.13
N GLN A 36 5.16 -10.22 19.18
CA GLN A 36 3.70 -10.42 19.07
C GLN A 36 3.02 -9.44 18.13
N GLU A 37 3.51 -8.20 18.09
CA GLU A 37 2.98 -7.18 17.19
C GLU A 37 3.27 -7.51 15.72
N LEU A 38 4.52 -7.92 15.42
CA LEU A 38 4.89 -8.40 14.10
C LEU A 38 4.07 -9.64 13.68
N GLU A 39 3.86 -10.58 14.62
CA GLU A 39 3.09 -11.79 14.35
C GLU A 39 1.63 -11.46 14.05
N ASN A 40 0.99 -10.59 14.82
CA ASN A 40 -0.37 -10.16 14.57
C ASN A 40 -0.50 -9.47 13.21
N TYR A 41 0.45 -8.60 12.87
CA TYR A 41 0.44 -7.85 11.62
C TYR A 41 0.57 -8.77 10.40
N TRP A 42 1.59 -9.65 10.34
CA TRP A 42 1.74 -10.49 9.17
C TRP A 42 0.62 -11.55 9.04
N ARG A 43 0.11 -12.10 10.14
CA ARG A 43 -1.00 -13.06 10.09
C ARG A 43 -2.27 -12.45 9.49
N GLN A 44 -2.51 -11.18 9.74
CA GLN A 44 -3.64 -10.48 9.16
C GLN A 44 -3.40 -10.13 7.69
N ASP A 45 -2.21 -9.68 7.35
CA ASP A 45 -1.94 -8.98 6.09
C ASP A 45 -1.09 -9.75 5.07
N TRP A 46 -0.68 -10.99 5.33
CA TRP A 46 0.25 -11.71 4.47
C TRP A 46 -0.17 -11.79 3.00
N LYS A 47 -1.46 -11.94 2.71
CA LYS A 47 -1.98 -11.96 1.33
C LYS A 47 -1.78 -10.61 0.64
N ARG A 48 -1.85 -9.51 1.40
CA ARG A 48 -1.60 -8.16 0.87
C ARG A 48 -0.17 -8.04 0.36
N PHE A 49 0.81 -8.55 1.10
CA PHE A 49 2.20 -8.58 0.65
C PHE A 49 2.39 -9.43 -0.61
N VAL A 50 1.69 -10.56 -0.70
CA VAL A 50 1.74 -11.43 -1.89
C VAL A 50 1.09 -10.77 -3.09
N TYR A 51 -0.06 -10.10 -2.95
CA TYR A 51 -0.65 -9.32 -4.05
C TYR A 51 0.27 -8.18 -4.48
N THR A 52 0.92 -7.50 -3.53
CA THR A 52 1.92 -6.46 -3.84
C THR A 52 3.09 -7.03 -4.62
N TYR A 53 3.62 -8.19 -4.22
CA TYR A 53 4.62 -8.92 -4.98
C TYR A 53 4.13 -9.22 -6.41
N GLY A 54 2.91 -9.70 -6.56
CA GLY A 54 2.36 -10.05 -7.88
C GLY A 54 2.28 -8.89 -8.85
N ILE A 55 1.88 -7.71 -8.37
CA ILE A 55 1.77 -6.52 -9.24
C ILE A 55 3.13 -5.88 -9.55
N ILE A 56 4.18 -6.14 -8.78
CA ILE A 56 5.56 -5.70 -9.09
C ILE A 56 6.39 -6.77 -9.81
N SER A 57 5.95 -8.02 -9.76
CA SER A 57 6.65 -9.13 -10.39
C SER A 57 6.92 -8.88 -11.87
N GLY A 58 8.12 -9.26 -12.33
CA GLY A 58 8.59 -9.03 -13.69
C GLY A 58 9.19 -7.63 -13.93
N LEU A 59 9.14 -6.73 -12.95
CA LEU A 59 9.93 -5.49 -12.99
C LEU A 59 11.38 -5.75 -12.53
N SER A 60 12.29 -4.92 -12.98
CA SER A 60 13.70 -4.98 -12.63
C SER A 60 14.30 -3.57 -12.49
N GLY A 61 15.51 -3.47 -11.98
CA GLY A 61 16.19 -2.19 -11.80
C GLY A 61 16.08 -1.65 -10.38
N THR A 62 16.08 -0.34 -10.24
CA THR A 62 16.06 0.36 -8.95
C THR A 62 14.63 0.59 -8.46
N CYS A 63 14.34 0.24 -7.22
CA CYS A 63 13.03 0.39 -6.62
C CYS A 63 13.12 1.12 -5.28
N LEU A 64 12.29 2.14 -5.07
CA LEU A 64 12.10 2.80 -3.79
C LEU A 64 10.84 2.25 -3.12
N GLU A 65 10.95 1.85 -1.86
CA GLU A 65 9.82 1.48 -1.01
C GLU A 65 9.60 2.57 0.04
N LEU A 66 8.48 3.30 -0.10
CA LEU A 66 8.03 4.32 0.85
C LEU A 66 7.17 3.65 1.93
N GLY A 67 7.51 3.88 3.21
CA GLY A 67 6.83 3.22 4.33
C GLY A 67 7.23 1.74 4.45
N ALA A 68 8.51 1.41 4.24
CA ALA A 68 9.00 0.03 4.17
C ALA A 68 8.86 -0.76 5.50
N ASN A 69 8.91 -0.09 6.67
CA ASN A 69 8.74 -0.74 7.97
C ASN A 69 7.31 -1.31 8.10
N PRO A 70 7.11 -2.57 8.57
CA PRO A 70 8.08 -3.50 9.18
C PRO A 70 8.76 -4.50 8.21
N TYR A 71 8.98 -4.14 6.95
CA TYR A 71 9.81 -4.81 5.95
C TYR A 71 9.32 -6.18 5.42
N PHE A 72 8.08 -6.57 5.61
CA PHE A 72 7.56 -7.83 5.07
C PHE A 72 7.58 -7.84 3.54
N THR A 73 7.14 -6.74 2.90
CA THR A 73 7.25 -6.59 1.44
C THR A 73 8.71 -6.56 1.01
N THR A 74 9.57 -5.79 1.69
CA THR A 74 11.01 -5.71 1.42
C THR A 74 11.66 -7.10 1.41
N ILE A 75 11.39 -7.93 2.43
CA ILE A 75 11.93 -9.30 2.55
C ILE A 75 11.42 -10.18 1.42
N LEU A 76 10.12 -10.13 1.11
CA LEU A 76 9.55 -10.91 0.01
C LEU A 76 10.19 -10.53 -1.33
N LEU A 77 10.32 -9.23 -1.62
CA LEU A 77 10.95 -8.76 -2.85
C LEU A 77 12.44 -9.10 -2.92
N LYS A 78 13.15 -9.03 -1.80
CA LYS A 78 14.57 -9.37 -1.71
C LYS A 78 14.85 -10.83 -2.07
N TYR A 79 14.01 -11.75 -1.66
CA TYR A 79 14.21 -13.18 -1.95
C TYR A 79 13.68 -13.63 -3.31
N PHE A 80 12.70 -12.94 -3.87
CA PHE A 80 12.00 -13.42 -5.07
C PHE A 80 12.03 -12.47 -6.27
N THR A 81 12.84 -11.39 -6.21
CA THR A 81 13.03 -10.48 -7.35
C THR A 81 14.49 -10.02 -7.47
N ASP A 82 14.84 -9.48 -8.65
CA ASP A 82 16.15 -8.85 -8.89
C ASP A 82 16.14 -7.33 -8.67
N LEU A 83 15.13 -6.81 -7.95
CA LEU A 83 15.00 -5.39 -7.68
C LEU A 83 16.09 -4.91 -6.71
N LYS A 84 16.69 -3.77 -7.02
CA LYS A 84 17.63 -3.07 -6.12
C LYS A 84 16.82 -2.14 -5.24
N LEU A 85 16.52 -2.59 -4.01
CA LEU A 85 15.65 -1.89 -3.09
C LEU A 85 16.37 -0.74 -2.38
N THR A 86 15.73 0.40 -2.33
CA THR A 86 16.01 1.53 -1.45
C THR A 86 14.79 1.72 -0.56
N CYS A 87 14.97 1.83 0.75
CA CYS A 87 13.87 1.99 1.70
C CYS A 87 13.77 3.43 2.20
N ALA A 88 12.55 3.85 2.51
CA ALA A 88 12.29 5.12 3.19
C ALA A 88 11.19 4.94 4.24
N ASN A 89 11.37 5.58 5.39
CA ASN A 89 10.44 5.55 6.51
C ASN A 89 10.33 6.94 7.15
N TYR A 90 9.28 7.15 7.94
CA TYR A 90 9.16 8.33 8.79
C TYR A 90 8.65 7.93 10.18
N PHE A 91 9.44 8.18 11.22
CA PHE A 91 9.14 7.86 12.62
C PHE A 91 9.06 9.12 13.50
N GLY A 92 8.97 10.29 12.89
CA GLY A 92 8.93 11.57 13.57
C GLY A 92 10.21 12.40 13.39
N PRO A 93 10.17 13.70 13.73
CA PRO A 93 11.23 14.65 13.40
C PRO A 93 12.55 14.46 14.18
N GLN A 94 12.54 13.63 15.23
CA GLN A 94 13.70 13.38 16.09
C GLN A 94 14.73 12.41 15.49
N PHE A 95 14.43 11.74 14.38
CA PHE A 95 15.31 10.77 13.79
C PHE A 95 16.26 11.41 12.74
N ALA A 96 17.46 10.82 12.59
CA ALA A 96 18.40 11.25 11.55
C ALA A 96 17.86 10.99 10.15
N SER A 97 18.31 11.78 9.15
CA SER A 97 17.89 11.67 7.75
C SER A 97 18.27 10.33 7.08
N ARG A 98 19.18 9.58 7.66
CA ARG A 98 19.50 8.20 7.32
C ARG A 98 19.65 7.39 8.58
N SER A 99 19.20 6.16 8.55
CA SER A 99 19.30 5.23 9.66
C SER A 99 19.30 3.79 9.16
N THR A 100 19.54 2.85 10.07
CA THR A 100 19.57 1.41 9.77
C THR A 100 18.70 0.66 10.76
N GLN A 101 18.14 -0.46 10.30
CA GLN A 101 17.48 -1.46 11.15
C GLN A 101 17.93 -2.86 10.74
N ASN A 102 18.12 -3.74 11.72
CA ASN A 102 18.41 -5.14 11.46
C ASN A 102 17.12 -5.93 11.31
N VAL A 103 16.98 -6.61 10.18
CA VAL A 103 15.86 -7.49 9.86
C VAL A 103 16.40 -8.89 9.62
N SER A 104 15.92 -9.88 10.37
CA SER A 104 16.31 -11.27 10.19
C SER A 104 15.16 -12.07 9.62
N ALA A 105 15.45 -13.00 8.71
CA ALA A 105 14.48 -13.95 8.17
C ALA A 105 15.17 -15.28 7.83
N ILE A 106 14.39 -16.34 7.62
CA ILE A 106 14.89 -17.60 7.08
C ILE A 106 14.86 -17.51 5.55
N ASP A 107 16.03 -17.61 4.92
CA ASP A 107 16.16 -17.66 3.46
C ASP A 107 15.43 -18.91 2.91
N PRO A 108 14.41 -18.74 2.05
CA PRO A 108 13.64 -19.83 1.50
C PRO A 108 14.46 -20.84 0.67
N ALA A 109 15.57 -20.39 0.07
CA ALA A 109 16.40 -21.25 -0.76
C ALA A 109 17.36 -22.12 0.05
N THR A 110 17.87 -21.61 1.16
CA THR A 110 18.91 -22.29 1.97
C THR A 110 18.40 -22.84 3.29
N GLY A 111 17.25 -22.39 3.76
CA GLY A 111 16.68 -22.70 5.09
C GLY A 111 17.47 -22.10 6.25
N LYS A 112 18.42 -21.21 6.00
CA LYS A 112 19.26 -20.58 7.03
C LYS A 112 18.70 -19.21 7.42
N ARG A 113 18.83 -18.86 8.70
CA ARG A 113 18.54 -17.51 9.18
C ARG A 113 19.61 -16.54 8.69
N GLU A 114 19.19 -15.50 8.04
CA GLU A 114 20.03 -14.38 7.60
C GLU A 114 19.59 -13.09 8.30
N THR A 115 20.55 -12.22 8.56
CA THR A 115 20.30 -10.86 9.07
C THR A 115 20.70 -9.86 8.01
N HIS A 116 19.77 -9.01 7.63
CA HIS A 116 19.94 -7.94 6.67
C HIS A 116 19.99 -6.61 7.39
N VAL A 117 21.03 -5.82 7.18
CA VAL A 117 21.07 -4.41 7.59
C VAL A 117 20.31 -3.63 6.54
N VAL A 118 19.12 -3.13 6.88
CA VAL A 118 18.32 -2.29 5.99
C VAL A 118 18.63 -0.84 6.29
N GLU A 119 19.32 -0.19 5.34
CA GLU A 119 19.47 1.26 5.35
C GLU A 119 18.20 1.91 4.81
N PHE A 120 17.74 2.98 5.45
CA PHE A 120 16.59 3.74 4.98
C PHE A 120 16.81 5.24 5.06
N HIS A 121 16.21 5.95 4.12
CA HIS A 121 16.06 7.39 4.17
C HIS A 121 14.92 7.74 5.11
N HIS A 122 15.15 8.75 5.96
CA HIS A 122 14.14 9.21 6.90
C HIS A 122 13.71 10.63 6.54
N PHE A 123 12.48 10.79 6.10
CA PHE A 123 11.90 12.09 5.74
C PHE A 123 10.37 12.02 5.73
N ASN A 124 9.72 13.17 5.99
CA ASN A 124 8.28 13.30 5.85
C ASN A 124 7.92 13.61 4.39
N ILE A 125 7.19 12.72 3.75
CA ILE A 125 6.80 12.83 2.34
C ILE A 125 5.82 13.98 2.06
N GLU A 126 5.14 14.53 3.08
CA GLU A 126 4.22 15.65 2.92
C GLU A 126 4.91 17.01 3.07
N GLU A 127 6.00 17.07 3.82
CA GLU A 127 6.65 18.35 4.17
C GLU A 127 7.75 18.74 3.19
N ALA A 128 8.55 17.79 2.74
CA ALA A 128 9.76 18.04 1.97
C ALA A 128 9.66 17.55 0.52
N GLU A 129 10.49 18.12 -0.35
CA GLU A 129 10.85 17.49 -1.61
C GLU A 129 11.63 16.19 -1.30
N PHE A 130 11.33 15.12 -2.04
CA PHE A 130 11.98 13.83 -1.77
C PHE A 130 13.50 13.94 -2.02
N PRO A 131 14.34 13.39 -1.13
CA PRO A 131 15.80 13.53 -1.19
C PRO A 131 16.43 12.67 -2.29
N PHE A 132 15.79 12.59 -3.44
CA PHE A 132 16.22 11.82 -4.59
C PHE A 132 16.19 12.69 -5.86
N PRO A 133 17.16 12.56 -6.76
CA PRO A 133 17.13 13.22 -8.06
C PRO A 133 15.89 12.79 -8.87
N SER A 134 15.48 13.64 -9.81
CA SER A 134 14.47 13.24 -10.80
C SER A 134 14.93 12.02 -11.60
N THR A 135 13.99 11.19 -12.03
CA THR A 135 14.25 10.01 -12.90
C THR A 135 15.25 9.01 -12.33
N SER A 136 15.22 8.75 -11.01
CA SER A 136 16.15 7.86 -10.30
C SER A 136 15.70 6.40 -10.27
N PHE A 137 14.38 6.16 -10.23
CA PHE A 137 13.86 4.84 -9.95
C PHE A 137 13.08 4.25 -11.14
N ASP A 138 13.22 2.93 -11.33
CA ASP A 138 12.43 2.16 -12.27
C ASP A 138 11.04 1.84 -11.70
N ALA A 139 10.94 1.68 -10.37
CA ALA A 139 9.69 1.47 -9.67
C ALA A 139 9.68 2.22 -8.32
N VAL A 140 8.49 2.61 -7.86
CA VAL A 140 8.22 3.10 -6.50
C VAL A 140 7.05 2.32 -5.93
N LEU A 141 7.24 1.75 -4.73
CA LEU A 141 6.15 1.21 -3.91
C LEU A 141 5.65 2.31 -2.97
N PHE A 142 4.35 2.53 -3.02
CA PHE A 142 3.60 3.46 -2.18
C PHE A 142 2.42 2.70 -1.58
N CYS A 143 2.72 1.79 -0.64
CA CYS A 143 1.80 0.79 -0.13
C CYS A 143 1.39 1.12 1.29
N GLU A 144 0.08 1.26 1.54
CA GLU A 144 -0.50 1.59 2.85
C GLU A 144 0.09 2.89 3.44
N VAL A 145 0.15 3.91 2.63
CA VAL A 145 0.66 5.24 3.02
C VAL A 145 -0.28 6.35 2.56
N LEU A 146 -0.94 6.19 1.41
CA LEU A 146 -1.82 7.21 0.83
C LEU A 146 -2.94 7.63 1.79
N GLU A 147 -3.54 6.69 2.50
CA GLU A 147 -4.63 6.90 3.46
C GLU A 147 -4.20 7.67 4.71
N HIS A 148 -2.91 7.66 5.03
CA HIS A 148 -2.35 8.37 6.18
C HIS A 148 -2.00 9.83 5.89
N LEU A 149 -2.00 10.25 4.61
CA LEU A 149 -1.71 11.63 4.25
C LEU A 149 -2.75 12.59 4.83
N GLN A 150 -2.27 13.72 5.34
CA GLN A 150 -3.08 14.69 6.07
C GLN A 150 -3.57 15.84 5.17
N SER A 151 -2.83 16.18 4.10
CA SER A 151 -3.06 17.42 3.38
C SER A 151 -3.15 17.30 1.87
N ASP A 152 -2.09 16.89 1.19
CA ASP A 152 -1.99 17.06 -0.28
C ASP A 152 -1.48 15.78 -0.98
N PRO A 153 -2.35 14.78 -1.24
CA PRO A 153 -1.96 13.57 -1.93
C PRO A 153 -1.45 13.81 -3.35
N VAL A 154 -1.94 14.84 -4.04
CA VAL A 154 -1.47 15.18 -5.40
C VAL A 154 -0.02 15.65 -5.38
N LYS A 155 0.39 16.44 -4.37
CA LYS A 155 1.78 16.84 -4.18
C LYS A 155 2.69 15.62 -4.01
N VAL A 156 2.30 14.69 -3.14
CA VAL A 156 3.07 13.46 -2.87
C VAL A 156 3.19 12.60 -4.13
N VAL A 157 2.08 12.35 -4.84
CA VAL A 157 2.09 11.52 -6.07
C VAL A 157 2.88 12.21 -7.20
N ARG A 158 2.90 13.54 -7.27
CA ARG A 158 3.77 14.28 -8.22
C ARG A 158 5.26 14.14 -7.87
N GLU A 159 5.63 14.15 -6.60
CA GLU A 159 7.00 13.88 -6.18
C GLU A 159 7.43 12.44 -6.52
N ILE A 160 6.57 11.47 -6.29
CA ILE A 160 6.78 10.09 -6.76
C ILE A 160 7.00 10.07 -8.28
N LYS A 161 6.15 10.78 -9.02
CA LYS A 161 6.30 10.89 -10.48
C LYS A 161 7.62 11.52 -10.89
N ARG A 162 8.09 12.57 -10.21
CA ARG A 162 9.35 13.26 -10.49
C ARG A 162 10.55 12.33 -10.36
N ILE A 163 10.57 11.51 -9.30
CA ILE A 163 11.68 10.58 -9.06
C ILE A 163 11.62 9.30 -9.90
N LEU A 164 10.46 8.95 -10.45
CA LEU A 164 10.31 7.85 -11.39
C LEU A 164 10.91 8.19 -12.76
N LYS A 165 11.60 7.25 -13.34
CA LYS A 165 12.05 7.33 -14.74
C LYS A 165 10.83 7.45 -15.67
N PRO A 166 10.98 7.98 -16.90
CA PRO A 166 9.98 7.83 -17.95
C PRO A 166 9.62 6.34 -18.12
N SER A 167 8.34 6.04 -18.19
CA SER A 167 7.80 4.68 -18.20
C SER A 167 8.09 3.84 -16.94
N GLY A 168 8.65 4.39 -15.88
CA GLY A 168 8.77 3.75 -14.57
C GLY A 168 7.40 3.50 -13.93
N HIS A 169 7.33 2.59 -12.97
CA HIS A 169 6.08 2.10 -12.41
C HIS A 169 5.84 2.58 -10.99
N LEU A 170 4.63 3.04 -10.72
CA LEU A 170 4.08 3.23 -9.39
C LEU A 170 3.26 2.00 -9.01
N ILE A 171 3.64 1.35 -7.92
CA ILE A 171 2.90 0.29 -7.25
C ILE A 171 2.24 0.90 -6.03
N LEU A 172 0.91 0.89 -5.97
CA LEU A 172 0.16 1.52 -4.90
C LEU A 172 -0.86 0.55 -4.34
N THR A 173 -0.87 0.41 -3.03
CA THR A 173 -1.94 -0.28 -2.30
C THR A 173 -2.50 0.64 -1.22
N THR A 174 -3.80 0.50 -0.94
CA THR A 174 -4.49 1.30 0.09
C THR A 174 -5.79 0.60 0.48
N PRO A 175 -6.29 0.76 1.71
CA PRO A 175 -7.60 0.26 2.09
C PRO A 175 -8.71 0.82 1.20
N ASN A 176 -9.69 -0.03 0.90
CA ASN A 176 -10.84 0.34 0.09
C ASN A 176 -11.98 0.85 0.99
N VAL A 177 -12.30 2.13 0.92
CA VAL A 177 -13.42 2.70 1.70
C VAL A 177 -14.75 2.02 1.37
N SER A 178 -14.90 1.48 0.14
CA SER A 178 -16.11 0.78 -0.32
C SER A 178 -16.07 -0.73 -0.04
N ARG A 179 -15.14 -1.23 0.78
CA ARG A 179 -15.08 -2.65 1.14
C ARG A 179 -16.39 -3.16 1.74
N LEU A 180 -16.67 -4.42 1.55
CA LEU A 180 -17.95 -5.03 1.96
C LEU A 180 -18.27 -4.80 3.44
N GLU A 181 -17.27 -4.86 4.31
CA GLU A 181 -17.41 -4.58 5.75
C GLU A 181 -17.92 -3.16 6.02
N ASN A 182 -17.37 -2.16 5.33
CA ASN A 182 -17.82 -0.77 5.47
C ASN A 182 -19.25 -0.58 4.96
N VAL A 183 -19.61 -1.24 3.86
CA VAL A 183 -21.02 -1.22 3.37
C VAL A 183 -21.95 -1.80 4.42
N CYS A 184 -21.60 -2.93 5.05
CA CYS A 184 -22.38 -3.52 6.12
C CYS A 184 -22.50 -2.59 7.33
N ARG A 185 -21.43 -1.95 7.75
CA ARG A 185 -21.42 -0.96 8.84
C ARG A 185 -22.34 0.21 8.55
N MET A 186 -22.25 0.79 7.36
CA MET A 186 -23.10 1.91 6.96
C MET A 186 -24.60 1.54 6.93
N VAL A 187 -24.94 0.35 6.42
CA VAL A 187 -26.33 -0.16 6.44
C VAL A 187 -26.82 -0.36 7.87
N ALA A 188 -25.93 -0.79 8.77
CA ALA A 188 -26.24 -0.96 10.20
C ALA A 188 -26.30 0.37 10.99
N GLY A 189 -25.93 1.50 10.38
CA GLY A 189 -25.86 2.80 11.06
C GLY A 189 -24.58 2.99 11.88
N GLU A 190 -23.55 2.17 11.65
CA GLU A 190 -22.24 2.29 12.30
C GLU A 190 -21.33 3.27 11.55
N ASN A 191 -20.35 3.83 12.29
CA ASN A 191 -19.33 4.69 11.71
C ASN A 191 -18.24 3.85 11.03
N ILE A 192 -17.72 4.34 9.89
CA ILE A 192 -16.63 3.70 9.13
C ILE A 192 -15.27 4.43 9.29
N TYR A 193 -15.26 5.58 9.96
CA TYR A 193 -14.00 6.29 10.18
C TYR A 193 -13.12 5.58 11.19
N ASP A 194 -11.81 5.65 10.92
CA ASP A 194 -10.80 5.10 11.80
C ASP A 194 -10.82 5.79 13.18
N PRO A 195 -10.66 5.04 14.28
CA PRO A 195 -10.51 5.62 15.61
C PRO A 195 -9.30 6.54 15.73
N TYR A 196 -9.30 7.43 16.72
CA TYR A 196 -8.12 8.21 17.03
C TYR A 196 -6.98 7.31 17.48
N SER A 197 -5.77 7.57 16.94
CA SER A 197 -4.58 6.79 17.20
C SER A 197 -3.68 7.47 18.26
N GLY A 198 -3.09 6.66 19.17
CA GLY A 198 -2.04 7.10 20.07
C GLY A 198 -0.75 7.54 19.37
N TYR A 199 -0.57 7.16 18.10
CA TYR A 199 0.54 7.60 17.24
C TYR A 199 0.23 8.91 16.47
N GLY A 200 -0.82 9.63 16.88
CA GLY A 200 -1.23 10.88 16.23
C GLY A 200 -1.92 10.67 14.88
N SER A 201 -1.93 11.74 14.07
CA SER A 201 -2.63 11.75 12.79
C SER A 201 -2.03 10.79 11.74
N TYR A 202 -0.74 10.52 11.80
CA TYR A 202 -0.09 9.54 10.92
C TYR A 202 -0.38 8.08 11.29
N GLY A 203 -0.88 7.83 12.50
CA GLY A 203 -1.20 6.49 12.98
C GLY A 203 -2.63 6.04 12.68
N ARG A 204 -3.39 6.80 11.90
CA ARG A 204 -4.78 6.48 11.51
C ARG A 204 -5.02 6.77 10.04
N HIS A 205 -6.04 6.16 9.47
CA HIS A 205 -6.49 6.51 8.12
C HIS A 205 -7.22 7.87 8.15
N ASN A 206 -6.61 8.89 7.59
CA ASN A 206 -7.21 10.22 7.47
C ASN A 206 -8.22 10.25 6.32
N ARG A 207 -7.93 9.52 5.22
CA ARG A 207 -8.82 9.37 4.08
C ARG A 207 -8.58 8.05 3.36
N GLU A 208 -9.52 7.13 3.40
CA GLU A 208 -9.53 5.97 2.52
C GLU A 208 -10.14 6.32 1.15
N TYR A 209 -9.74 5.58 0.13
CA TYR A 209 -10.15 5.79 -1.26
C TYR A 209 -10.99 4.61 -1.75
N ASN A 210 -11.92 4.87 -2.67
CA ASN A 210 -12.52 3.82 -3.48
C ASN A 210 -11.76 3.66 -4.81
N LYS A 211 -12.07 2.59 -5.54
CA LYS A 211 -11.40 2.25 -6.80
C LYS A 211 -11.50 3.37 -7.85
N HIS A 212 -12.64 4.06 -7.93
CA HIS A 212 -12.86 5.14 -8.88
C HIS A 212 -12.03 6.39 -8.53
N GLU A 213 -12.05 6.81 -7.27
CA GLU A 213 -11.24 7.95 -6.80
C GLU A 213 -9.74 7.70 -6.98
N LEU A 214 -9.28 6.47 -6.67
CA LEU A 214 -7.88 6.11 -6.88
C LEU A 214 -7.50 6.18 -8.37
N ALA A 215 -8.36 5.68 -9.25
CA ALA A 215 -8.12 5.78 -10.69
C ALA A 215 -8.05 7.24 -11.17
N GLN A 216 -8.97 8.10 -10.71
CA GLN A 216 -8.95 9.53 -11.02
C GLN A 216 -7.67 10.22 -10.53
N LEU A 217 -7.22 9.92 -9.30
CA LEU A 217 -5.99 10.49 -8.74
C LEU A 217 -4.77 10.11 -9.58
N LEU A 218 -4.61 8.83 -9.90
CA LEU A 218 -3.48 8.33 -10.69
C LEU A 218 -3.46 8.92 -12.09
N GLN A 219 -4.62 8.92 -12.78
CA GLN A 219 -4.75 9.49 -14.13
C GLN A 219 -4.49 11.00 -14.14
N TYR A 220 -5.01 11.74 -13.15
CA TYR A 220 -4.76 13.16 -13.00
C TYR A 220 -3.28 13.48 -12.79
N CYS A 221 -2.57 12.64 -12.03
CA CYS A 221 -1.14 12.76 -11.83
C CYS A 221 -0.30 12.24 -13.02
N GLY A 222 -0.92 11.83 -14.13
CA GLY A 222 -0.25 11.46 -15.38
C GLY A 222 0.27 10.04 -15.41
N PHE A 223 -0.39 9.14 -14.71
CA PHE A 223 -0.12 7.70 -14.76
C PHE A 223 -1.13 6.98 -15.68
N ASP A 224 -0.65 6.03 -16.47
CA ASP A 224 -1.49 5.05 -17.16
C ASP A 224 -1.63 3.81 -16.29
N ILE A 225 -2.86 3.46 -15.94
CA ILE A 225 -3.18 2.33 -15.08
C ILE A 225 -3.10 1.04 -15.91
N GLU A 226 -2.15 0.16 -15.58
CA GLU A 226 -2.00 -1.16 -16.21
C GLU A 226 -2.83 -2.22 -15.49
N GLN A 227 -2.92 -2.11 -14.15
CA GLN A 227 -3.72 -2.99 -13.30
C GLN A 227 -4.38 -2.18 -12.19
N LEU A 228 -5.64 -2.45 -11.90
CA LEU A 228 -6.36 -1.91 -10.74
C LEU A 228 -7.47 -2.88 -10.37
N PHE A 229 -7.34 -3.49 -9.20
CA PHE A 229 -8.33 -4.42 -8.68
C PHE A 229 -8.48 -4.26 -7.16
N SER A 230 -9.53 -4.86 -6.60
CA SER A 230 -9.67 -5.04 -5.15
C SER A 230 -9.59 -6.50 -4.79
N ALA A 231 -9.09 -6.80 -3.59
CA ALA A 231 -9.06 -8.15 -3.05
C ALA A 231 -9.24 -8.14 -1.53
N ASP A 232 -9.79 -9.26 -1.02
CA ASP A 232 -9.80 -9.55 0.40
C ASP A 232 -8.48 -10.21 0.80
N VAL A 233 -7.90 -9.78 1.88
CA VAL A 233 -6.64 -10.34 2.41
C VAL A 233 -6.88 -11.15 3.68
N HIS A 234 -7.95 -10.88 4.38
CA HIS A 234 -8.40 -11.65 5.54
C HIS A 234 -9.92 -11.92 5.47
N LYS A 235 -10.42 -12.68 6.43
CA LYS A 235 -11.86 -12.95 6.53
C LYS A 235 -12.62 -11.66 6.82
N ASN A 236 -13.67 -11.40 6.06
CA ASN A 236 -14.56 -10.27 6.31
C ASN A 236 -15.30 -10.42 7.64
N TYR A 237 -15.40 -9.35 8.40
CA TYR A 237 -16.14 -9.30 9.66
C TYR A 237 -17.51 -8.71 9.44
N SER A 238 -18.52 -9.35 10.01
CA SER A 238 -19.88 -8.81 10.03
C SER A 238 -19.98 -7.67 11.05
N SER A 239 -20.85 -6.69 10.76
CA SER A 239 -21.31 -5.73 11.75
C SER A 239 -22.05 -6.44 12.90
N MET A 240 -22.08 -5.83 14.07
CA MET A 240 -22.86 -6.33 15.21
C MET A 240 -24.37 -6.39 14.89
N PHE A 241 -24.88 -5.50 14.04
CA PHE A 241 -26.29 -5.35 13.76
C PHE A 241 -26.73 -5.88 12.38
N PHE A 242 -25.79 -6.12 11.48
CA PHE A 242 -26.08 -6.55 10.12
C PHE A 242 -25.03 -7.50 9.58
N SER A 243 -25.44 -8.65 9.08
CA SER A 243 -24.47 -9.62 8.56
C SER A 243 -24.09 -9.33 7.11
N ILE A 244 -22.88 -9.74 6.72
CA ILE A 244 -22.39 -9.65 5.34
C ILE A 244 -23.35 -10.35 4.37
N GLU A 245 -23.87 -11.51 4.76
CA GLU A 245 -24.77 -12.31 3.93
C GLU A 245 -26.06 -11.57 3.61
N GLN A 246 -26.57 -10.76 4.54
CA GLN A 246 -27.79 -9.96 4.34
C GLN A 246 -27.58 -8.85 3.29
N VAL A 247 -26.40 -8.27 3.25
CA VAL A 247 -26.06 -7.16 2.31
C VAL A 247 -25.56 -7.70 0.98
N ALA A 248 -24.78 -8.78 0.98
CA ALA A 248 -24.11 -9.33 -0.19
C ALA A 248 -25.05 -9.57 -1.38
N GLY A 249 -26.28 -10.07 -1.11
CA GLY A 249 -27.27 -10.29 -2.15
C GLY A 249 -27.68 -9.02 -2.91
N LEU A 250 -27.72 -7.88 -2.23
CA LEU A 250 -28.14 -6.59 -2.81
C LEU A 250 -27.04 -5.95 -3.66
N ILE A 251 -25.77 -6.22 -3.35
CA ILE A 251 -24.63 -5.54 -3.96
C ILE A 251 -23.75 -6.47 -4.81
N ARG A 252 -24.24 -7.66 -5.14
CA ARG A 252 -23.50 -8.68 -5.92
C ARG A 252 -22.93 -8.15 -7.24
N PHE A 253 -23.58 -7.18 -7.88
CA PHE A 253 -23.08 -6.53 -9.07
C PHE A 253 -21.77 -5.73 -8.86
N ARG A 254 -21.39 -5.47 -7.61
CA ARG A 254 -20.16 -4.80 -7.22
C ARG A 254 -19.09 -5.78 -6.71
N ALA A 255 -19.26 -7.08 -6.86
CA ALA A 255 -18.40 -8.12 -6.28
C ALA A 255 -16.89 -7.94 -6.60
N ASN A 256 -16.55 -7.30 -7.72
CA ASN A 256 -15.16 -7.03 -8.12
C ASN A 256 -14.58 -5.72 -7.53
N ASP A 257 -15.39 -4.95 -6.79
CA ASP A 257 -15.02 -3.61 -6.30
C ASP A 257 -15.06 -3.50 -4.78
N LEU A 258 -15.45 -4.56 -4.06
CA LEU A 258 -15.74 -4.54 -2.64
C LEU A 258 -14.69 -5.27 -1.78
N GLY A 259 -13.55 -5.65 -2.36
CA GLY A 259 -12.43 -6.20 -1.61
C GLY A 259 -11.86 -5.20 -0.62
N GLN A 260 -11.21 -5.71 0.42
CA GLN A 260 -10.70 -4.92 1.55
C GLN A 260 -9.63 -3.91 1.14
N TYR A 261 -8.78 -4.26 0.17
CA TYR A 261 -7.70 -3.41 -0.32
C TYR A 261 -7.79 -3.19 -1.83
N LEU A 262 -7.29 -2.05 -2.25
CA LEU A 262 -7.04 -1.71 -3.65
C LEU A 262 -5.58 -1.95 -3.99
N PHE A 263 -5.33 -2.52 -5.15
CA PHE A 263 -4.01 -2.82 -5.69
C PHE A 263 -3.88 -2.18 -7.06
N SER A 264 -2.86 -1.37 -7.26
CA SER A 264 -2.61 -0.69 -8.53
C SER A 264 -1.17 -0.81 -8.98
N ARG A 265 -0.99 -1.13 -10.27
CA ARG A 265 0.24 -0.93 -11.02
C ARG A 265 -0.02 0.09 -12.11
N SER A 266 0.74 1.17 -12.11
CA SER A 266 0.53 2.30 -13.02
C SER A 266 1.86 2.79 -13.56
N ARG A 267 1.89 3.21 -14.83
CA ARG A 267 3.10 3.61 -15.54
C ARG A 267 3.18 5.12 -15.74
N ASN A 268 4.36 5.68 -15.48
CA ASN A 268 4.65 7.10 -15.65
C ASN A 268 4.79 7.47 -17.13
N THR A 269 3.74 7.94 -17.78
CA THR A 269 3.70 8.13 -19.24
C THR A 269 3.23 9.51 -19.69
N ARG A 270 2.33 10.16 -18.92
CA ARG A 270 1.67 11.39 -19.33
C ARG A 270 2.06 12.56 -18.43
N PRO A 271 1.95 13.81 -18.88
CA PRO A 271 2.07 14.97 -17.98
C PRO A 271 1.04 14.91 -16.85
N SER A 272 1.41 15.38 -15.67
CA SER A 272 0.47 15.58 -14.56
C SER A 272 -0.35 16.85 -14.78
N GLY A 273 -1.58 16.89 -14.27
CA GLY A 273 -2.29 18.15 -14.05
C GLY A 273 -1.43 19.13 -13.24
N THR A 274 -1.64 20.42 -13.40
CA THR A 274 -0.77 21.46 -12.82
C THR A 274 -1.32 22.05 -11.52
N LYS A 275 -2.63 21.97 -11.33
CA LYS A 275 -3.35 22.54 -10.19
C LYS A 275 -3.82 21.42 -9.23
N ARG A 276 -4.79 21.71 -8.40
CA ARG A 276 -5.50 20.74 -7.57
C ARG A 276 -6.80 20.34 -8.26
N PRO A 277 -7.13 19.05 -8.41
CA PRO A 277 -8.40 18.65 -8.99
C PRO A 277 -9.58 19.00 -8.07
N ALA A 278 -10.57 19.71 -8.61
CA ALA A 278 -11.71 20.23 -7.83
C ALA A 278 -12.56 19.12 -7.19
N TRP A 279 -12.55 17.90 -7.72
CA TRP A 279 -13.26 16.76 -7.15
C TRP A 279 -12.62 16.24 -5.85
N LEU A 280 -11.32 16.52 -5.61
CA LEU A 280 -10.59 16.07 -4.41
C LEU A 280 -10.38 17.21 -3.39
N TYR A 281 -10.33 18.45 -3.83
CA TYR A 281 -10.03 19.62 -2.99
C TYR A 281 -11.17 20.60 -2.98
N ARG A 282 -11.41 21.23 -1.83
CA ARG A 282 -12.40 22.29 -1.66
C ARG A 282 -11.80 23.47 -0.88
N SER A 283 -12.45 24.63 -0.97
CA SER A 283 -12.06 25.84 -0.24
C SER A 283 -10.70 26.41 -0.64
N TYR A 284 -10.19 26.06 -1.80
CA TYR A 284 -9.06 26.69 -2.45
C TYR A 284 -9.56 27.77 -3.43
N PRO A 285 -8.74 28.83 -3.70
CA PRO A 285 -9.06 29.78 -4.75
C PRO A 285 -9.30 29.07 -6.10
N ALA A 286 -10.27 29.56 -6.89
CA ALA A 286 -10.57 28.98 -8.20
C ALA A 286 -9.35 28.93 -9.15
N SER A 287 -8.40 29.86 -8.98
CA SER A 287 -7.14 29.89 -9.73
C SER A 287 -6.22 28.70 -9.45
N GLU A 288 -6.38 28.03 -8.30
CA GLU A 288 -5.61 26.86 -7.87
C GLU A 288 -6.30 25.53 -8.16
N LEU A 289 -7.57 25.57 -8.57
CA LEU A 289 -8.36 24.38 -8.89
C LEU A 289 -8.43 24.12 -10.40
N GLU A 290 -8.54 22.86 -10.75
CA GLU A 290 -8.74 22.35 -12.12
C GLU A 290 -9.91 21.36 -12.10
N SER A 291 -10.83 21.49 -13.10
CA SER A 291 -12.03 20.63 -13.23
C SER A 291 -11.70 19.28 -13.83
#